data_f71287645c0dc9bfca36239cdcee76b3
#
_entry.id   f71287645c0dc9bfca36239cdcee76b3
#
_cell.length_a   1.000
_cell.length_b   1.000
_cell.length_c   1.000
_cell.angle_alpha   90.00
_cell.angle_beta   90.00
_cell.angle_gamma   90.00
#
_symmetry.space_group_name_H-M   'P 1'
#
loop_
_entity.id
_entity.type
_entity.pdbx_description
1 polymer ?
#
loop_
_entity_poly.entity_id
_entity_poly.type
_entity_poly.pdbx_seq_one_letter_code
_entity_poly.pdbx_strand_id
1 'polypeptide(L)'
;MKSLPTVIDVRQSKERRRFYLERARRRPVIGTGSDLRFLMGNPRREIGMSPSDVFGDLAVMVIGGVATRAYAPERHTDDIDFFVQPQDYAEALRRLAAAGFRKRCDLLFPNATLGLYGEAWSRERAEVDVISTPQDWAVAAFEGRSEDQTGLRVIPLPYLVLMKLDSARGIDQGDLTRMLGRLDSNEVERICEIVTRYSGDASLADDTRQYAEFGRWELQTESPRDRADDSNAP
;
A
#
# COMPACT_ATOMS: atom_id res chain seq x y z
N MET A 1 36.32 15.63 -13.85
CA MET A 1 36.52 14.91 -12.57
C MET A 1 35.20 14.25 -12.21
N LYS A 2 35.09 12.92 -12.32
CA LYS A 2 33.92 12.17 -11.92
C LYS A 2 34.02 11.96 -10.41
N SER A 3 33.03 12.44 -9.65
CA SER A 3 32.92 12.19 -8.22
C SER A 3 32.77 10.67 -7.98
N LEU A 4 33.61 10.13 -7.12
CA LEU A 4 33.53 8.75 -6.64
C LEU A 4 32.20 8.55 -5.89
N PRO A 5 31.55 7.36 -6.01
CA PRO A 5 30.34 7.09 -5.29
C PRO A 5 30.59 7.13 -3.77
N THR A 6 29.68 7.77 -3.07
CA THR A 6 29.66 7.88 -1.60
C THR A 6 29.78 6.49 -0.98
N VAL A 7 30.76 6.31 -0.09
CA VAL A 7 30.95 5.07 0.68
C VAL A 7 29.64 4.75 1.40
N ILE A 8 29.00 3.66 0.99
CA ILE A 8 27.82 3.13 1.69
C ILE A 8 28.29 2.72 3.09
N ASP A 9 27.73 3.38 4.11
CA ASP A 9 28.02 3.03 5.50
C ASP A 9 27.57 1.58 5.76
N VAL A 10 28.56 0.70 5.88
CA VAL A 10 28.37 -0.75 6.08
C VAL A 10 27.59 -1.05 7.36
N ARG A 11 27.63 -0.16 8.37
CA ARG A 11 26.86 -0.29 9.62
C ARG A 11 25.38 -0.03 9.37
N GLN A 12 25.04 1.01 8.62
CA GLN A 12 23.65 1.26 8.20
C GLN A 12 23.11 0.12 7.34
N SER A 13 23.91 -0.45 6.46
CA SER A 13 23.53 -1.58 5.63
C SER A 13 23.25 -2.85 6.45
N LYS A 14 24.05 -3.13 7.48
CA LYS A 14 23.84 -4.28 8.40
C LYS A 14 22.61 -4.10 9.27
N GLU A 15 22.37 -2.89 9.79
CA GLU A 15 21.18 -2.59 10.59
C GLU A 15 19.91 -2.66 9.74
N ARG A 16 19.93 -2.14 8.52
CA ARG A 16 18.84 -2.31 7.55
C ARG A 16 18.57 -3.78 7.25
N ARG A 17 19.62 -4.56 6.95
CA ARG A 17 19.47 -5.99 6.67
C ARG A 17 18.92 -6.76 7.86
N ARG A 18 19.36 -6.45 9.09
CA ARG A 18 18.84 -7.09 10.32
C ARG A 18 17.37 -6.74 10.52
N PHE A 19 17.00 -5.48 10.32
CA PHE A 19 15.63 -5.01 10.35
C PHE A 19 14.73 -5.76 9.36
N TYR A 20 15.18 -5.91 8.11
CA TYR A 20 14.43 -6.65 7.09
C TYR A 20 14.33 -8.16 7.41
N LEU A 21 15.38 -8.76 7.94
CA LEU A 21 15.36 -10.16 8.34
C LEU A 21 14.46 -10.42 9.55
N GLU A 22 14.45 -9.53 10.54
CA GLU A 22 13.55 -9.63 11.68
C GLU A 22 12.10 -9.46 11.25
N ARG A 23 11.84 -8.59 10.28
CA ARG A 23 10.51 -8.37 9.72
C ARG A 23 10.05 -9.55 8.85
N ALA A 24 10.93 -10.09 8.00
CA ALA A 24 10.63 -11.27 7.19
C ALA A 24 10.40 -12.54 8.02
N ARG A 25 11.00 -12.63 9.22
CA ARG A 25 10.78 -13.75 10.16
C ARG A 25 9.43 -13.67 10.88
N ARG A 26 8.84 -12.50 10.99
CA ARG A 26 7.47 -12.37 11.47
C ARG A 26 6.57 -12.75 10.30
N ARG A 27 6.10 -14.02 10.26
CA ARG A 27 5.10 -14.45 9.26
C ARG A 27 3.88 -13.55 9.44
N PRO A 28 3.57 -12.63 8.55
CA PRO A 28 2.42 -11.77 8.73
C PRO A 28 1.17 -12.59 8.43
N VAL A 29 0.38 -12.79 9.45
CA VAL A 29 -1.02 -13.15 9.24
C VAL A 29 -1.66 -11.99 8.50
N ILE A 30 -2.55 -12.27 7.53
CA ILE A 30 -3.27 -11.23 6.79
C ILE A 30 -3.87 -10.24 7.78
N GLY A 31 -3.68 -8.96 7.53
CA GLY A 31 -4.20 -7.88 8.36
C GLY A 31 -3.46 -7.61 9.67
N THR A 32 -2.41 -8.37 10.04
CA THR A 32 -1.59 -8.11 11.23
C THR A 32 -0.35 -7.26 10.94
N GLY A 33 -0.39 -6.43 9.92
CA GLY A 33 0.73 -5.62 9.48
C GLY A 33 1.41 -4.83 10.60
N SER A 34 2.63 -4.37 10.33
CA SER A 34 3.38 -3.53 11.25
C SER A 34 2.56 -2.29 11.63
N ASP A 35 2.61 -1.89 12.90
CA ASP A 35 2.03 -0.63 13.35
C ASP A 35 2.53 0.50 12.44
N LEU A 36 1.62 1.40 12.03
CA LEU A 36 1.97 2.57 11.21
C LEU A 36 3.07 3.40 11.89
N ARG A 37 3.08 3.44 13.22
CA ARG A 37 4.13 4.04 14.03
C ARG A 37 5.51 3.46 13.75
N PHE A 38 5.54 2.17 13.40
CA PHE A 38 6.78 1.48 13.04
C PHE A 38 7.26 1.83 11.64
N LEU A 39 6.34 2.06 10.70
CA LEU A 39 6.66 2.47 9.32
C LEU A 39 7.11 3.94 9.27
N MET A 40 6.49 4.81 10.06
CA MET A 40 6.78 6.24 10.11
C MET A 40 7.87 6.63 11.13
N GLY A 41 8.31 5.71 11.97
CA GLY A 41 9.25 5.95 13.07
C GLY A 41 10.56 5.18 12.93
N ASN A 42 11.64 5.79 13.43
CA ASN A 42 12.85 5.04 13.75
C ASN A 42 12.51 4.10 14.92
N PRO A 43 12.76 2.78 14.86
CA PRO A 43 12.52 1.86 15.96
C PRO A 43 13.25 2.21 17.27
N ARG A 44 14.15 3.19 17.23
CA ARG A 44 14.87 3.75 18.38
C ARG A 44 14.35 5.11 18.87
N ARG A 45 13.34 5.70 18.22
CA ARG A 45 12.70 6.95 18.67
C ARG A 45 11.20 6.80 18.54
N GLU A 46 10.50 6.92 19.65
CA GLU A 46 9.05 6.87 19.83
C GLU A 46 8.32 8.07 19.20
N ILE A 47 8.55 8.36 17.93
CA ILE A 47 7.76 9.34 17.20
C ILE A 47 6.86 8.56 16.23
N GLY A 48 5.98 7.75 16.83
CA GLY A 48 4.91 7.16 16.07
C GLY A 48 3.84 8.20 15.79
N MET A 49 3.64 8.57 14.55
CA MET A 49 2.51 9.40 14.13
C MET A 49 1.39 8.50 13.63
N SER A 50 0.21 8.63 14.24
CA SER A 50 -1.01 8.12 13.65
C SER A 50 -1.46 9.06 12.52
N PRO A 51 -2.14 8.56 11.46
CA PRO A 51 -2.78 9.45 10.49
C PRO A 51 -3.67 10.50 11.14
N SER A 52 -4.35 10.16 12.24
CA SER A 52 -5.16 11.09 13.03
C SER A 52 -4.36 12.22 13.65
N ASP A 53 -3.07 12.01 13.99
CA ASP A 53 -2.20 13.04 14.55
C ASP A 53 -1.83 14.11 13.50
N VAL A 54 -1.85 13.74 12.21
CA VAL A 54 -1.54 14.64 11.11
C VAL A 54 -2.81 15.24 10.50
N PHE A 55 -3.75 14.37 10.16
CA PHE A 55 -4.92 14.76 9.38
C PHE A 55 -6.15 15.08 10.25
N GLY A 56 -6.11 14.72 11.56
CA GLY A 56 -7.20 15.00 12.49
C GLY A 56 -8.49 14.33 12.05
N ASP A 57 -9.51 15.14 11.79
CA ASP A 57 -10.86 14.75 11.38
C ASP A 57 -11.05 14.59 9.87
N LEU A 58 -10.02 14.90 9.06
CA LEU A 58 -10.13 14.70 7.62
C LEU A 58 -10.33 13.23 7.26
N ALA A 59 -11.22 13.00 6.31
CA ALA A 59 -11.44 11.68 5.76
C ALA A 59 -10.25 11.28 4.87
N VAL A 60 -9.35 10.47 5.41
CA VAL A 60 -8.21 9.92 4.67
C VAL A 60 -8.28 8.41 4.65
N MET A 61 -7.78 7.80 3.58
CA MET A 61 -7.59 6.35 3.47
C MET A 61 -6.13 6.05 3.14
N VAL A 62 -5.60 4.98 3.67
CA VAL A 62 -4.30 4.45 3.23
C VAL A 62 -4.50 3.66 1.95
N ILE A 63 -3.60 3.87 0.99
CA ILE A 63 -3.56 3.18 -0.30
C ILE A 63 -2.17 2.55 -0.50
N GLY A 64 -1.84 2.17 -1.72
CA GLY A 64 -0.49 1.72 -2.10
C GLY A 64 -0.04 0.43 -1.40
N GLY A 65 1.25 0.39 -1.08
CA GLY A 65 1.89 -0.80 -0.50
C GLY A 65 1.40 -1.14 0.89
N VAL A 66 1.13 -0.13 1.73
CA VAL A 66 0.65 -0.35 3.10
C VAL A 66 -0.78 -0.91 3.11
N ALA A 67 -1.65 -0.45 2.21
CA ALA A 67 -3.03 -0.94 2.14
C ALA A 67 -3.12 -2.43 1.76
N THR A 68 -2.14 -2.96 1.01
CA THR A 68 -2.14 -4.38 0.62
C THR A 68 -2.16 -5.33 1.82
N ARG A 69 -1.63 -4.91 2.98
CA ARG A 69 -1.59 -5.73 4.18
C ARG A 69 -2.97 -6.11 4.75
N ALA A 70 -3.99 -5.32 4.41
CA ALA A 70 -5.37 -5.65 4.78
C ALA A 70 -5.92 -6.86 4.01
N TYR A 71 -5.33 -7.18 2.86
CA TYR A 71 -5.85 -8.15 1.90
C TYR A 71 -4.89 -9.29 1.58
N ALA A 72 -3.60 -9.13 1.89
CA ALA A 72 -2.56 -10.12 1.66
C ALA A 72 -1.45 -9.99 2.71
N PRO A 73 -0.55 -10.98 2.84
CA PRO A 73 0.62 -10.85 3.71
C PRO A 73 1.43 -9.60 3.39
N GLU A 74 1.86 -8.92 4.46
CA GLU A 74 2.59 -7.66 4.34
C GLU A 74 3.89 -7.83 3.56
N ARG A 75 4.16 -6.89 2.66
CA ARG A 75 5.47 -6.70 2.04
C ARG A 75 6.12 -5.42 2.55
N HIS A 76 7.42 -5.33 2.33
CA HIS A 76 8.14 -4.11 2.64
C HIS A 76 7.71 -2.95 1.71
N THR A 77 7.50 -1.78 2.32
CA THR A 77 7.36 -0.49 1.64
C THR A 77 8.05 0.58 2.48
N ASP A 78 8.64 1.57 1.83
CA ASP A 78 9.41 2.65 2.48
C ASP A 78 8.54 3.91 2.70
N ASP A 79 7.41 4.00 2.04
CA ASP A 79 6.48 5.12 1.97
C ASP A 79 5.08 4.75 2.47
N ILE A 80 4.31 5.76 2.77
CA ILE A 80 2.89 5.63 3.07
C ILE A 80 2.12 6.55 2.16
N ASP A 81 1.22 5.93 1.39
CA ASP A 81 0.37 6.65 0.47
C ASP A 81 -0.99 6.92 1.12
N PHE A 82 -1.40 8.18 1.16
CA PHE A 82 -2.72 8.60 1.61
C PHE A 82 -3.58 9.06 0.44
N PHE A 83 -4.81 8.60 0.42
CA PHE A 83 -5.82 9.03 -0.51
C PHE A 83 -6.82 9.96 0.18
N VAL A 84 -7.05 11.12 -0.42
CA VAL A 84 -7.94 12.15 0.11
C VAL A 84 -8.94 12.58 -0.94
N GLN A 85 -10.11 13.05 -0.51
CA GLN A 85 -11.08 13.62 -1.43
C GLN A 85 -10.59 14.95 -2.02
N PRO A 86 -10.96 15.31 -3.26
CA PRO A 86 -10.49 16.54 -3.90
C PRO A 86 -10.71 17.81 -3.09
N GLN A 87 -11.85 17.92 -2.41
CA GLN A 87 -12.19 19.07 -1.58
C GLN A 87 -11.31 19.18 -0.34
N ASP A 88 -10.76 18.06 0.15
CA ASP A 88 -9.94 18.00 1.36
C ASP A 88 -8.43 18.07 1.04
N TYR A 89 -8.06 17.99 -0.24
CA TYR A 89 -6.67 17.88 -0.68
C TYR A 89 -5.79 19.03 -0.18
N ALA A 90 -6.21 20.27 -0.41
CA ALA A 90 -5.44 21.45 0.01
C ALA A 90 -5.28 21.51 1.55
N GLU A 91 -6.31 21.13 2.28
CA GLU A 91 -6.28 21.08 3.74
C GLU A 91 -5.35 19.98 4.25
N ALA A 92 -5.35 18.79 3.61
CA ALA A 92 -4.44 17.70 3.95
C ALA A 92 -2.97 18.14 3.79
N LEU A 93 -2.62 18.80 2.70
CA LEU A 93 -1.27 19.32 2.48
C LEU A 93 -0.89 20.39 3.53
N ARG A 94 -1.81 21.27 3.89
CA ARG A 94 -1.59 22.28 4.91
C ARG A 94 -1.31 21.64 6.29
N ARG A 95 -2.05 20.58 6.63
CA ARG A 95 -1.84 19.83 7.89
C ARG A 95 -0.50 19.09 7.89
N LEU A 96 -0.10 18.49 6.78
CA LEU A 96 1.24 17.90 6.64
C LEU A 96 2.34 18.94 6.88
N ALA A 97 2.23 20.12 6.26
CA ALA A 97 3.18 21.19 6.47
C ALA A 97 3.23 21.64 7.95
N ALA A 98 2.07 21.78 8.59
CA ALA A 98 1.97 22.11 10.02
C ALA A 98 2.59 21.02 10.92
N ALA A 99 2.50 19.74 10.53
CA ALA A 99 3.15 18.62 11.19
C ALA A 99 4.67 18.52 10.92
N GLY A 100 5.24 19.49 10.18
CA GLY A 100 6.68 19.59 9.93
C GLY A 100 7.16 18.78 8.71
N PHE A 101 6.26 18.25 7.88
CA PHE A 101 6.64 17.68 6.60
C PHE A 101 6.99 18.78 5.59
N ARG A 102 7.87 18.45 4.66
CA ARG A 102 8.26 19.31 3.55
C ARG A 102 7.94 18.62 2.24
N LYS A 103 7.36 19.36 1.31
CA LYS A 103 7.14 18.90 -0.05
C LYS A 103 8.46 18.55 -0.72
N ARG A 104 8.53 17.40 -1.36
CA ARG A 104 9.65 16.92 -2.17
C ARG A 104 9.44 17.22 -3.65
N CYS A 105 8.31 16.76 -4.19
CA CYS A 105 7.96 16.97 -5.59
C CYS A 105 6.46 16.72 -5.81
N ASP A 106 5.98 17.11 -7.00
CA ASP A 106 4.71 16.63 -7.51
C ASP A 106 4.85 15.18 -7.97
N LEU A 107 3.82 14.37 -7.72
CA LEU A 107 3.76 13.01 -8.23
C LEU A 107 3.32 13.03 -9.69
N LEU A 108 4.02 12.27 -10.51
CA LEU A 108 3.70 12.08 -11.91
C LEU A 108 3.08 10.70 -12.12
N PHE A 109 1.93 10.67 -12.76
CA PHE A 109 1.21 9.45 -13.13
C PHE A 109 1.15 9.31 -14.66
N PRO A 110 2.30 9.09 -15.33
CA PRO A 110 2.33 8.98 -16.78
C PRO A 110 1.52 7.74 -17.20
N ASN A 111 0.65 7.93 -18.18
CA ASN A 111 -0.25 6.91 -18.71
C ASN A 111 -1.38 6.44 -17.78
N ALA A 112 -1.53 7.02 -16.60
CA ALA A 112 -2.65 6.71 -15.72
C ALA A 112 -3.97 7.27 -16.27
N THR A 113 -5.00 6.45 -16.29
CA THR A 113 -6.34 6.82 -16.79
C THR A 113 -7.26 7.30 -15.67
N LEU A 114 -6.89 7.06 -14.41
CA LEU A 114 -7.68 7.36 -13.22
C LEU A 114 -7.61 8.83 -12.77
N GLY A 115 -7.02 9.72 -13.57
CA GLY A 115 -6.95 11.15 -13.28
C GLY A 115 -6.26 11.49 -11.95
N LEU A 116 -5.31 10.66 -11.53
CA LEU A 116 -4.60 10.82 -10.27
C LEU A 116 -3.67 12.04 -10.31
N TYR A 117 -3.62 12.76 -9.20
CA TYR A 117 -2.63 13.81 -8.95
C TYR A 117 -2.20 13.74 -7.48
N GLY A 118 -1.03 14.26 -7.17
CA GLY A 118 -0.55 14.18 -5.80
C GLY A 118 0.79 14.85 -5.59
N GLU A 119 1.24 14.83 -4.34
CA GLU A 119 2.52 15.36 -3.91
C GLU A 119 3.22 14.40 -2.96
N ALA A 120 4.53 14.27 -3.14
CA ALA A 120 5.42 13.56 -2.23
C ALA A 120 5.95 14.51 -1.16
N TRP A 121 5.90 14.08 0.08
CA TRP A 121 6.33 14.83 1.26
C TRP A 121 7.27 13.99 2.13
N SER A 122 8.14 14.65 2.88
CA SER A 122 9.02 13.96 3.82
C SER A 122 9.27 14.76 5.09
N ARG A 123 9.49 14.02 6.19
CA ARG A 123 9.97 14.58 7.46
C ARG A 123 10.96 13.60 8.06
N GLU A 124 12.21 14.02 8.21
CA GLU A 124 13.30 13.14 8.65
C GLU A 124 13.46 11.90 7.73
N ARG A 125 12.99 10.74 8.18
CA ARG A 125 13.01 9.47 7.44
C ARG A 125 11.62 8.99 7.01
N ALA A 126 10.59 9.74 7.39
CA ALA A 126 9.23 9.41 6.99
C ALA A 126 8.96 9.99 5.60
N GLU A 127 8.51 9.17 4.69
CA GLU A 127 8.05 9.55 3.36
C GLU A 127 6.55 9.29 3.26
N VAL A 128 5.84 10.31 2.77
CA VAL A 128 4.38 10.31 2.66
C VAL A 128 4.00 10.86 1.30
N ASP A 129 3.15 10.13 0.61
CA ASP A 129 2.53 10.59 -0.61
C ASP A 129 1.05 10.90 -0.34
N VAL A 130 0.59 12.06 -0.80
CA VAL A 130 -0.83 12.43 -0.75
C VAL A 130 -1.36 12.47 -2.17
N ILE A 131 -2.36 11.65 -2.41
CA ILE A 131 -2.92 11.40 -3.74
C ILE A 131 -4.41 11.69 -3.72
N SER A 132 -4.93 12.22 -4.83
CA SER A 132 -6.35 12.49 -5.04
C SER A 132 -6.73 12.32 -6.50
N THR A 133 -8.02 12.36 -6.79
CA THR A 133 -8.56 12.39 -8.15
C THR A 133 -9.91 13.10 -8.16
N PRO A 134 -10.25 13.84 -9.22
CA PRO A 134 -11.56 14.42 -9.38
C PRO A 134 -12.61 13.43 -9.93
N GLN A 135 -12.24 12.18 -10.20
CA GLN A 135 -13.15 11.20 -10.78
C GLN A 135 -14.13 10.60 -9.75
N ASP A 136 -15.30 10.19 -10.21
CA ASP A 136 -16.40 9.70 -9.36
C ASP A 136 -16.08 8.42 -8.58
N TRP A 137 -15.13 7.61 -9.06
CA TRP A 137 -14.72 6.41 -8.34
C TRP A 137 -14.14 6.72 -6.95
N ALA A 138 -13.55 7.91 -6.76
CA ALA A 138 -13.09 8.34 -5.46
C ALA A 138 -14.22 8.44 -4.44
N VAL A 139 -15.35 9.05 -4.84
CA VAL A 139 -16.53 9.17 -3.97
C VAL A 139 -17.00 7.77 -3.56
N ALA A 140 -17.16 6.86 -4.52
CA ALA A 140 -17.59 5.49 -4.26
C ALA A 140 -16.60 4.73 -3.34
N ALA A 141 -15.29 4.97 -3.49
CA ALA A 141 -14.28 4.39 -2.61
C ALA A 141 -14.42 4.90 -1.17
N PHE A 142 -14.74 6.20 -0.97
CA PHE A 142 -14.92 6.79 0.36
C PHE A 142 -16.22 6.38 1.05
N GLU A 143 -17.27 6.04 0.29
CA GLU A 143 -18.51 5.46 0.82
C GLU A 143 -18.29 4.05 1.38
N GLY A 144 -17.33 3.31 0.81
CA GLY A 144 -16.91 2.02 1.31
C GLY A 144 -16.17 2.15 2.65
N ARG A 145 -16.39 1.17 3.53
CA ARG A 145 -15.64 1.05 4.79
C ARG A 145 -14.75 -0.17 4.71
N SER A 146 -13.47 0.05 4.82
CA SER A 146 -12.48 -1.01 4.96
C SER A 146 -11.43 -0.57 5.96
N GLU A 147 -11.15 -1.42 6.92
CA GLU A 147 -10.13 -1.23 7.95
C GLU A 147 -9.26 -2.47 8.01
N ASP A 148 -7.99 -2.28 8.29
CA ASP A 148 -7.13 -3.39 8.63
C ASP A 148 -7.35 -3.82 10.09
N GLN A 149 -6.68 -4.88 10.52
CA GLN A 149 -6.82 -5.40 11.90
C GLN A 149 -6.32 -4.43 12.98
N THR A 150 -5.62 -3.37 12.61
CA THR A 150 -5.17 -2.32 13.53
C THR A 150 -6.16 -1.15 13.64
N GLY A 151 -7.28 -1.22 12.91
CA GLY A 151 -8.26 -0.14 12.80
C GLY A 151 -7.84 0.98 11.85
N LEU A 152 -6.80 0.74 11.04
CA LEU A 152 -6.37 1.69 10.03
C LEU A 152 -7.35 1.68 8.86
N ARG A 153 -7.91 2.83 8.53
CA ARG A 153 -8.78 2.96 7.36
C ARG A 153 -7.96 2.80 6.08
N VAL A 154 -8.27 1.76 5.32
CA VAL A 154 -7.65 1.45 4.03
C VAL A 154 -8.68 1.58 2.91
N ILE A 155 -8.21 1.83 1.69
CA ILE A 155 -9.07 1.84 0.52
C ILE A 155 -9.69 0.45 0.32
N PRO A 156 -11.01 0.34 0.00
CA PRO A 156 -11.63 -0.95 -0.29
C PRO A 156 -10.95 -1.67 -1.45
N LEU A 157 -10.85 -2.99 -1.33
CA LEU A 157 -10.10 -3.85 -2.25
C LEU A 157 -10.35 -3.60 -3.75
N PRO A 158 -11.61 -3.43 -4.23
CA PRO A 158 -11.85 -3.20 -5.65
C PRO A 158 -11.14 -1.95 -6.20
N TYR A 159 -11.09 -0.88 -5.41
CA TYR A 159 -10.45 0.38 -5.79
C TYR A 159 -8.92 0.30 -5.66
N LEU A 160 -8.40 -0.48 -4.71
CA LEU A 160 -6.97 -0.76 -4.64
C LEU A 160 -6.52 -1.57 -5.86
N VAL A 161 -7.31 -2.56 -6.29
CA VAL A 161 -7.08 -3.33 -7.52
C VAL A 161 -7.10 -2.41 -8.74
N LEU A 162 -8.11 -1.55 -8.86
CA LEU A 162 -8.23 -0.57 -9.94
C LEU A 162 -6.98 0.31 -10.04
N MET A 163 -6.51 0.88 -8.93
CA MET A 163 -5.30 1.72 -8.90
C MET A 163 -4.03 0.95 -9.27
N LYS A 164 -3.91 -0.31 -8.86
CA LYS A 164 -2.74 -1.14 -9.16
C LYS A 164 -2.70 -1.61 -10.61
N LEU A 165 -3.86 -1.88 -11.21
CA LEU A 165 -3.97 -2.17 -12.64
C LEU A 165 -3.56 -0.94 -13.47
N ASP A 166 -4.06 0.25 -13.09
CA ASP A 166 -3.75 1.50 -13.79
C ASP A 166 -2.26 1.88 -13.70
N SER A 167 -1.60 1.60 -12.58
CA SER A 167 -0.16 1.86 -12.40
C SER A 167 0.74 0.89 -13.18
N ALA A 168 0.30 -0.34 -13.41
CA ALA A 168 0.95 -1.40 -14.17
C ALA A 168 2.42 -1.70 -13.81
N ARG A 169 2.90 -1.32 -12.60
CA ARG A 169 4.27 -1.60 -12.15
C ARG A 169 4.42 -3.09 -11.80
N GLY A 170 5.61 -3.65 -12.02
CA GLY A 170 5.87 -5.07 -11.72
C GLY A 170 5.58 -5.46 -10.26
N ILE A 171 5.83 -4.55 -9.30
CA ILE A 171 5.50 -4.77 -7.88
C ILE A 171 3.98 -4.85 -7.65
N ASP A 172 3.20 -4.06 -8.39
CA ASP A 172 1.74 -4.05 -8.28
C ASP A 172 1.12 -5.33 -8.84
N GLN A 173 1.73 -5.93 -9.87
CA GLN A 173 1.33 -7.25 -10.39
C GLN A 173 1.47 -8.34 -9.32
N GLY A 174 2.58 -8.35 -8.58
CA GLY A 174 2.78 -9.27 -7.45
C GLY A 174 1.79 -9.03 -6.31
N ASP A 175 1.42 -7.77 -6.04
CA ASP A 175 0.39 -7.44 -5.05
C ASP A 175 -0.99 -7.92 -5.50
N LEU A 176 -1.35 -7.69 -6.78
CA LEU A 176 -2.61 -8.17 -7.37
C LEU A 176 -2.73 -9.69 -7.26
N THR A 177 -1.70 -10.42 -7.67
CA THR A 177 -1.65 -11.89 -7.58
C THR A 177 -1.92 -12.36 -6.14
N ARG A 178 -1.22 -11.78 -5.16
CA ARG A 178 -1.35 -12.17 -3.75
C ARG A 178 -2.70 -11.82 -3.12
N MET A 179 -3.28 -10.67 -3.49
CA MET A 179 -4.58 -10.26 -2.98
C MET A 179 -5.72 -11.07 -3.62
N LEU A 180 -5.73 -11.13 -4.95
CA LEU A 180 -6.84 -11.74 -5.71
C LEU A 180 -6.85 -13.27 -5.62
N GLY A 181 -5.68 -13.91 -5.48
CA GLY A 181 -5.60 -15.37 -5.37
C GLY A 181 -6.29 -15.96 -4.13
N ARG A 182 -6.65 -15.12 -3.16
CA ARG A 182 -7.32 -15.52 -1.90
C ARG A 182 -8.84 -15.40 -1.96
N LEU A 183 -9.36 -14.84 -3.03
CA LEU A 183 -10.78 -14.55 -3.20
C LEU A 183 -11.48 -15.71 -3.90
N ASP A 184 -12.77 -15.85 -3.58
CA ASP A 184 -13.63 -16.71 -4.37
C ASP A 184 -14.00 -16.08 -5.74
N SER A 185 -14.59 -16.87 -6.62
CA SER A 185 -14.92 -16.39 -7.98
C SER A 185 -15.96 -15.28 -7.99
N ASN A 186 -16.90 -15.27 -7.05
CA ASN A 186 -17.93 -14.23 -6.98
C ASN A 186 -17.33 -12.90 -6.51
N GLU A 187 -16.37 -12.95 -5.60
CA GLU A 187 -15.63 -11.77 -5.14
C GLU A 187 -14.80 -11.18 -6.27
N VAL A 188 -14.12 -12.02 -7.05
CA VAL A 188 -13.35 -11.59 -8.23
C VAL A 188 -14.26 -10.93 -9.26
N GLU A 189 -15.41 -11.51 -9.57
CA GLU A 189 -16.34 -10.91 -10.53
C GLU A 189 -16.89 -9.56 -10.07
N ARG A 190 -17.19 -9.38 -8.79
CA ARG A 190 -17.57 -8.05 -8.24
C ARG A 190 -16.47 -7.02 -8.41
N ILE A 191 -15.21 -7.43 -8.28
CA ILE A 191 -14.06 -6.54 -8.54
C ILE A 191 -13.99 -6.21 -10.03
N CYS A 192 -14.16 -7.20 -10.92
CA CYS A 192 -14.17 -6.99 -12.36
C CYS A 192 -15.24 -5.99 -12.81
N GLU A 193 -16.43 -6.01 -12.19
CA GLU A 193 -17.50 -5.05 -12.47
C GLU A 193 -17.07 -3.60 -12.13
N ILE A 194 -16.41 -3.41 -10.99
CA ILE A 194 -15.91 -2.10 -10.56
C ILE A 194 -14.75 -1.64 -11.46
N VAL A 195 -13.81 -2.53 -11.77
CA VAL A 195 -12.69 -2.24 -12.68
C VAL A 195 -13.22 -1.83 -14.04
N THR A 196 -14.14 -2.59 -14.64
CA THR A 196 -14.74 -2.27 -15.95
C THR A 196 -15.46 -0.92 -15.92
N ARG A 197 -16.21 -0.66 -14.85
CA ARG A 197 -17.00 0.59 -14.70
C ARG A 197 -16.13 1.83 -14.72
N TYR A 198 -14.99 1.81 -14.02
CA TYR A 198 -14.20 3.01 -13.78
C TYR A 198 -12.94 3.13 -14.62
N SER A 199 -12.40 2.04 -15.14
CA SER A 199 -11.25 2.12 -16.08
C SER A 199 -11.67 2.47 -17.50
N GLY A 200 -12.91 2.11 -17.89
CA GLY A 200 -13.35 2.19 -19.29
C GLY A 200 -12.68 1.15 -20.19
N ASP A 201 -11.87 0.24 -19.66
CA ASP A 201 -11.15 -0.81 -20.36
C ASP A 201 -11.57 -2.20 -19.86
N ALA A 202 -12.30 -2.92 -20.70
CA ALA A 202 -12.79 -4.26 -20.38
C ALA A 202 -11.64 -5.29 -20.26
N SER A 203 -10.48 -5.05 -20.89
CA SER A 203 -9.34 -5.98 -20.80
C SER A 203 -8.76 -6.07 -19.39
N LEU A 204 -8.87 -5.01 -18.59
CA LEU A 204 -8.41 -5.02 -17.19
C LEU A 204 -9.24 -5.95 -16.30
N ALA A 205 -10.50 -6.24 -16.67
CA ALA A 205 -11.28 -7.27 -15.99
C ALA A 205 -10.73 -8.67 -16.27
N ASP A 206 -10.27 -8.93 -17.49
CA ASP A 206 -9.62 -10.20 -17.84
C ASP A 206 -8.28 -10.35 -17.14
N ASP A 207 -7.48 -9.28 -17.08
CA ASP A 207 -6.25 -9.24 -16.27
C ASP A 207 -6.53 -9.53 -14.79
N THR A 208 -7.62 -8.97 -14.24
CA THR A 208 -8.03 -9.23 -12.85
C THR A 208 -8.29 -10.71 -12.61
N ARG A 209 -9.02 -11.38 -13.52
CA ARG A 209 -9.27 -12.83 -13.43
C ARG A 209 -7.98 -13.62 -13.52
N GLN A 210 -7.10 -13.22 -14.42
CA GLN A 210 -5.81 -13.89 -14.63
C GLN A 210 -4.90 -13.79 -13.40
N TYR A 211 -4.81 -12.62 -12.76
CA TYR A 211 -4.07 -12.47 -11.49
C TYR A 211 -4.67 -13.33 -10.37
N ALA A 212 -6.00 -13.45 -10.32
CA ALA A 212 -6.65 -14.30 -9.35
C ALA A 212 -6.33 -15.80 -9.58
N GLU A 213 -6.26 -16.25 -10.82
CA GLU A 213 -5.86 -17.62 -11.17
C GLU A 213 -4.40 -17.89 -10.82
N PHE A 214 -3.49 -16.99 -11.16
CA PHE A 214 -2.08 -17.11 -10.80
C PHE A 214 -1.89 -17.18 -9.28
N GLY A 215 -2.56 -16.31 -8.54
CA GLY A 215 -2.47 -16.31 -7.09
C GLY A 215 -3.00 -17.59 -6.45
N ARG A 216 -4.11 -18.14 -6.96
CA ARG A 216 -4.61 -19.46 -6.51
C ARG A 216 -3.62 -20.59 -6.79
N TRP A 217 -2.99 -20.55 -7.96
CA TRP A 217 -1.96 -21.53 -8.32
C TRP A 217 -0.73 -21.43 -7.41
N GLU A 218 -0.24 -20.23 -7.12
CA GLU A 218 0.88 -20.01 -6.19
C GLU A 218 0.56 -20.54 -4.79
N LEU A 219 -0.64 -20.24 -4.26
CA LEU A 219 -1.07 -20.73 -2.95
C LEU A 219 -1.19 -22.26 -2.86
N GLN A 220 -1.48 -22.93 -3.98
CA GLN A 220 -1.53 -24.40 -4.05
C GLN A 220 -0.14 -25.01 -4.12
N THR A 221 0.82 -24.31 -4.74
CA THR A 221 2.20 -24.79 -4.91
C THR A 221 3.10 -24.46 -3.73
N GLU A 222 2.73 -23.53 -2.86
CA GLU A 222 3.34 -23.32 -1.55
C GLU A 222 3.15 -24.58 -0.71
N SER A 223 4.15 -25.46 -0.80
CA SER A 223 4.17 -26.86 -0.39
C SER A 223 4.05 -27.07 1.13
N PRO A 224 3.63 -28.27 1.58
CA PRO A 224 3.48 -28.69 2.99
C PRO A 224 4.73 -28.63 3.87
N ARG A 225 5.91 -28.30 3.31
CA ARG A 225 7.17 -28.22 4.05
C ARG A 225 7.18 -27.15 5.15
N ASP A 226 6.36 -26.11 5.00
CA ASP A 226 6.29 -25.04 5.99
C ASP A 226 5.26 -25.30 7.10
N ARG A 227 4.39 -26.33 6.96
CA ARG A 227 3.41 -26.72 7.99
C ARG A 227 3.95 -27.78 8.97
N ALA A 228 5.04 -28.44 8.64
CA ALA A 228 5.57 -29.55 9.44
C ALA A 228 6.48 -29.09 10.61
N ASP A 229 6.92 -27.84 10.62
CA ASP A 229 7.86 -27.35 11.67
C ASP A 229 7.17 -26.81 12.94
N ASP A 230 5.83 -26.58 12.89
CA ASP A 230 5.08 -26.09 14.07
C ASP A 230 4.52 -27.20 14.97
N SER A 231 4.70 -28.48 14.63
CA SER A 231 4.22 -29.59 15.46
C SER A 231 5.28 -30.19 16.41
N ASN A 232 6.50 -29.61 16.43
CA ASN A 232 7.60 -30.09 17.27
C ASN A 232 8.26 -28.95 18.06
N ALA A 233 7.48 -28.16 18.79
CA ALA A 233 7.97 -27.35 19.89
C ALA A 233 7.60 -28.03 21.20
N PRO A 234 8.58 -28.27 22.11
CA PRO A 234 8.33 -28.87 23.41
C PRO A 234 7.57 -27.97 24.37
#